data_29ca4889ff34906e27237a4b9459b1b6
#
_entry.id   29ca4889ff34906e27237a4b9459b1b6
#
_cell.length_a   1.000
_cell.length_b   1.000
_cell.length_c   1.000
_cell.angle_alpha   90.00
_cell.angle_beta   90.00
_cell.angle_gamma   90.00
#
_symmetry.space_group_name_H-M   'P 1'
#
loop_
_entity.id
_entity.type
_entity.pdbx_description
1 polymer ?
#
loop_
_entity_poly.entity_id
_entity_poly.type
_entity_poly.pdbx_seq_one_letter_code
_entity_poly.pdbx_strand_id
1 'polypeptide(L)'
;LRYAFSYLYDREKFNREILYNEYTPINSLYSGSEYENPNNLKYEFNPKKAVELLKQAGYKDRNNEGFLIHEETGRVLSFTLEVNKSSDYRVTPMQQILREYGIDMQIKFIDRTTRWKNLMDRNFTIDFMAWGGLVYPNPETSLKSSLADQKNNNNIYGFKSDRVDELLPLYDIEFDHQKRVEIIREIDSIVVESRYSALGLSREPPIRLLFWNKFGYPDYMLSKYGGRMEDILYHWWFDDEKAIKLKDAMDSNSKLNIEEMNHTFWKDI
;
A
#
# COMPACT_ATOMS: atom_id res chain seq x y z
N LEU A 1 17.00 12.72 -2.39
CA LEU A 1 15.77 13.14 -1.71
C LEU A 1 14.86 11.95 -1.34
N ARG A 2 14.52 11.03 -2.26
CA ARG A 2 13.62 9.88 -1.97
C ARG A 2 14.04 9.07 -0.74
N TYR A 3 15.33 8.78 -0.60
CA TYR A 3 15.88 8.12 0.59
C TYR A 3 15.66 8.93 1.87
N ALA A 4 15.87 10.25 1.83
CA ALA A 4 15.63 11.10 2.99
C ALA A 4 14.17 11.06 3.42
N PHE A 5 13.23 11.16 2.48
CA PHE A 5 11.80 11.06 2.77
C PHE A 5 11.42 9.70 3.37
N SER A 6 12.00 8.60 2.88
CA SER A 6 11.71 7.26 3.43
C SER A 6 12.13 7.12 4.90
N TYR A 7 13.20 7.80 5.33
CA TYR A 7 13.64 7.84 6.72
C TYR A 7 12.85 8.80 7.62
N LEU A 8 12.03 9.69 7.05
CA LEU A 8 11.15 10.59 7.80
C LEU A 8 9.72 10.07 7.98
N TYR A 9 9.40 8.94 7.39
CA TYR A 9 8.10 8.32 7.56
C TYR A 9 8.09 7.37 8.75
N ASP A 10 7.65 7.87 9.93
CA ASP A 10 7.50 7.07 11.15
C ASP A 10 6.21 6.25 11.11
N ARG A 11 6.25 5.18 10.33
CA ARG A 11 5.09 4.29 10.13
C ARG A 11 4.72 3.50 11.38
N GLU A 12 5.67 3.21 12.28
CA GLU A 12 5.40 2.50 13.54
C GLU A 12 4.64 3.40 14.51
N LYS A 13 5.10 4.64 14.70
CA LYS A 13 4.39 5.63 15.51
C LYS A 13 3.00 5.90 14.93
N PHE A 14 2.92 6.07 13.62
CA PHE A 14 1.66 6.30 12.93
C PHE A 14 0.69 5.11 13.12
N ASN A 15 1.18 3.87 12.99
CA ASN A 15 0.38 2.67 13.24
C ASN A 15 -0.14 2.62 14.69
N ARG A 16 0.73 2.86 15.65
CA ARG A 16 0.37 2.83 17.08
C ARG A 16 -0.63 3.91 17.47
N GLU A 17 -0.40 5.17 17.05
CA GLU A 17 -1.13 6.32 17.56
C GLU A 17 -2.38 6.65 16.75
N ILE A 18 -2.39 6.34 15.46
CA ILE A 18 -3.49 6.70 14.55
C ILE A 18 -4.28 5.48 14.10
N LEU A 19 -3.61 4.34 13.89
CA LEU A 19 -4.24 3.13 13.35
C LEU A 19 -4.41 2.03 14.41
N TYR A 20 -4.14 2.32 15.68
CA TYR A 20 -4.35 1.41 16.82
C TYR A 20 -3.69 0.03 16.67
N ASN A 21 -2.55 -0.04 15.98
CA ASN A 21 -1.81 -1.26 15.61
C ASN A 21 -2.63 -2.25 14.75
N GLU A 22 -3.63 -1.76 14.02
CA GLU A 22 -4.40 -2.60 13.09
C GLU A 22 -3.68 -2.89 11.76
N TYR A 23 -2.51 -2.33 11.56
CA TYR A 23 -1.71 -2.48 10.34
C TYR A 23 -0.34 -3.06 10.68
N THR A 24 0.31 -3.62 9.68
CA THR A 24 1.68 -4.15 9.77
C THR A 24 2.61 -3.32 8.89
N PRO A 25 3.75 -2.84 9.40
CA PRO A 25 4.78 -2.23 8.56
C PRO A 25 5.32 -3.23 7.53
N ILE A 26 5.38 -2.82 6.27
CA ILE A 26 5.82 -3.69 5.17
C ILE A 26 7.18 -3.25 4.62
N ASN A 27 7.99 -4.22 4.19
CA ASN A 27 9.30 -4.01 3.56
C ASN A 27 9.41 -4.69 2.19
N SER A 28 8.28 -5.07 1.62
CA SER A 28 8.17 -5.76 0.35
C SER A 28 6.92 -5.30 -0.38
N LEU A 29 6.95 -5.28 -1.70
CA LEU A 29 5.74 -5.09 -2.52
C LEU A 29 4.80 -6.29 -2.40
N TYR A 30 5.34 -7.46 -2.06
CA TYR A 30 4.65 -8.74 -1.98
C TYR A 30 4.47 -9.21 -0.54
N SER A 31 4.42 -8.28 0.41
CA SER A 31 4.37 -8.57 1.83
C SER A 31 3.26 -9.55 2.22
N GLY A 32 3.62 -10.52 3.05
CA GLY A 32 2.72 -11.58 3.53
C GLY A 32 2.44 -12.68 2.50
N SER A 33 3.14 -12.70 1.36
CA SER A 33 3.11 -13.80 0.38
C SER A 33 4.45 -14.54 0.35
N GLU A 34 4.46 -15.69 -0.32
CA GLU A 34 5.70 -16.45 -0.57
C GLU A 34 6.72 -15.69 -1.45
N TYR A 35 6.23 -14.70 -2.21
CA TYR A 35 7.05 -13.83 -3.07
C TYR A 35 7.76 -12.72 -2.31
N GLU A 36 7.44 -12.50 -1.04
CA GLU A 36 8.13 -11.53 -0.20
C GLU A 36 9.62 -11.89 -0.08
N ASN A 37 10.50 -10.92 -0.33
CA ASN A 37 11.92 -11.10 -0.03
C ASN A 37 12.18 -10.75 1.44
N PRO A 38 12.48 -11.74 2.29
CA PRO A 38 12.70 -11.52 3.72
C PRO A 38 13.98 -10.71 4.02
N ASN A 39 14.88 -10.60 3.05
CA ASN A 39 16.16 -9.91 3.16
C ASN A 39 16.12 -8.45 2.70
N ASN A 40 14.95 -7.93 2.33
CA ASN A 40 14.81 -6.55 1.92
C ASN A 40 15.25 -5.55 2.99
N LEU A 41 15.77 -4.41 2.53
CA LEU A 41 16.09 -3.29 3.41
C LEU A 41 14.83 -2.81 4.15
N LYS A 42 14.94 -2.72 5.47
CA LYS A 42 13.87 -2.19 6.32
C LYS A 42 13.75 -0.67 6.19
N TYR A 43 12.51 -0.21 6.19
CA TYR A 43 12.18 1.21 6.23
C TYR A 43 12.05 1.65 7.69
N GLU A 44 13.13 2.11 8.27
CA GLU A 44 13.17 2.57 9.66
C GLU A 44 13.09 4.09 9.74
N PHE A 45 12.39 4.60 10.74
CA PHE A 45 12.39 6.03 11.02
C PHE A 45 13.77 6.42 11.55
N ASN A 46 14.50 7.23 10.78
CA ASN A 46 15.83 7.70 11.13
C ASN A 46 16.07 9.14 10.67
N PRO A 47 15.58 10.12 11.45
CA PRO A 47 15.69 11.53 11.10
C PRO A 47 17.13 12.02 10.96
N LYS A 48 18.08 11.47 11.73
CA LYS A 48 19.50 11.84 11.60
C LYS A 48 20.01 11.52 10.21
N LYS A 49 19.74 10.30 9.74
CA LYS A 49 20.10 9.85 8.40
C LYS A 49 19.40 10.67 7.32
N ALA A 50 18.12 11.01 7.52
CA ALA A 50 17.38 11.86 6.61
C ALA A 50 18.02 13.24 6.46
N VAL A 51 18.38 13.89 7.58
CA VAL A 51 19.04 15.22 7.58
C VAL A 51 20.40 15.16 6.86
N GLU A 52 21.20 14.12 7.07
CA GLU A 52 22.46 13.92 6.35
C GLU A 52 22.23 13.84 4.83
N LEU A 53 21.23 13.06 4.40
CA LEU A 53 20.87 12.91 2.99
C LEU A 53 20.30 14.20 2.38
N LEU A 54 19.54 14.98 3.14
CA LEU A 54 19.07 16.30 2.71
C LEU A 54 20.23 17.25 2.50
N LYS A 55 21.21 17.27 3.41
CA LYS A 55 22.43 18.08 3.27
C LYS A 55 23.27 17.67 2.04
N GLN A 56 23.42 16.35 1.80
CA GLN A 56 24.08 15.82 0.58
C GLN A 56 23.34 16.21 -0.70
N ALA A 57 22.02 16.40 -0.63
CA ALA A 57 21.20 16.86 -1.75
C ALA A 57 21.17 18.39 -1.89
N GLY A 58 22.04 19.14 -1.18
CA GLY A 58 22.17 20.59 -1.26
C GLY A 58 21.23 21.39 -0.37
N TYR A 59 20.48 20.74 0.54
CA TYR A 59 19.55 21.40 1.45
C TYR A 59 20.17 21.52 2.85
N LYS A 60 20.93 22.60 3.09
CA LYS A 60 21.70 22.81 4.33
C LYS A 60 21.11 23.91 5.21
N ASP A 61 20.69 24.99 4.58
CA ASP A 61 20.24 26.20 5.24
C ASP A 61 18.70 26.29 5.26
N ARG A 62 18.18 27.14 6.15
CA ARG A 62 16.75 27.40 6.26
C ARG A 62 16.45 28.85 5.95
N ASN A 63 15.30 29.12 5.35
CA ASN A 63 14.76 30.45 5.19
C ASN A 63 14.17 31.00 6.52
N ASN A 64 13.68 32.24 6.50
CA ASN A 64 13.08 32.87 7.67
C ASN A 64 11.84 32.17 8.24
N GLU A 65 11.20 31.32 7.44
CA GLU A 65 10.02 30.51 7.84
C GLU A 65 10.41 29.15 8.42
N GLY A 66 11.72 28.83 8.40
CA GLY A 66 12.28 27.60 8.93
C GLY A 66 12.34 26.44 7.90
N PHE A 67 12.05 26.71 6.63
CA PHE A 67 12.10 25.69 5.59
C PHE A 67 13.48 25.62 4.91
N LEU A 68 13.89 24.41 4.56
CA LEU A 68 15.15 24.12 3.88
C LEU A 68 15.19 24.77 2.49
N ILE A 69 16.32 25.37 2.15
CA ILE A 69 16.59 25.96 0.84
C ILE A 69 17.79 25.26 0.19
N HIS A 70 17.71 25.09 -1.11
CA HIS A 70 18.80 24.49 -1.89
C HIS A 70 19.93 25.50 -2.04
N GLU A 71 21.16 25.11 -1.71
CA GLU A 71 22.33 25.98 -1.63
C GLU A 71 22.66 26.71 -2.95
N GLU A 72 22.45 26.07 -4.12
CA GLU A 72 22.75 26.67 -5.41
C GLU A 72 21.60 27.48 -6.00
N THR A 73 20.34 27.01 -5.80
CA THR A 73 19.18 27.58 -6.49
C THR A 73 18.33 28.48 -5.62
N GLY A 74 18.53 28.47 -4.30
CA GLY A 74 17.70 29.18 -3.32
C GLY A 74 16.26 28.65 -3.22
N ARG A 75 15.91 27.55 -3.91
CA ARG A 75 14.56 27.02 -3.91
C ARG A 75 14.24 26.34 -2.59
N VAL A 76 13.08 26.66 -2.04
CA VAL A 76 12.54 25.98 -0.87
C VAL A 76 12.25 24.52 -1.19
N LEU A 77 12.55 23.63 -0.26
CA LEU A 77 12.12 22.22 -0.35
C LEU A 77 10.62 22.13 -0.06
N SER A 78 9.84 22.38 -1.08
CA SER A 78 8.38 22.43 -1.00
C SER A 78 7.74 21.57 -2.09
N PHE A 79 6.60 20.97 -1.74
CA PHE A 79 5.75 20.24 -2.69
C PHE A 79 4.30 20.19 -2.21
N THR A 80 3.40 19.93 -3.14
CA THR A 80 1.98 19.75 -2.84
C THR A 80 1.61 18.27 -2.95
N LEU A 81 0.95 17.77 -1.89
CA LEU A 81 0.33 16.46 -1.87
C LEU A 81 -1.18 16.60 -2.10
N GLU A 82 -1.68 16.10 -3.22
CA GLU A 82 -3.10 16.09 -3.56
C GLU A 82 -3.76 14.82 -3.03
N VAL A 83 -4.77 14.96 -2.15
CA VAL A 83 -5.46 13.82 -1.53
C VAL A 83 -6.96 14.08 -1.41
N ASN A 84 -7.72 13.00 -1.17
CA ASN A 84 -9.12 13.14 -0.79
C ASN A 84 -9.24 13.58 0.66
N LYS A 85 -10.27 14.35 1.01
CA LYS A 85 -10.51 14.82 2.38
C LYS A 85 -10.54 13.68 3.42
N SER A 86 -11.02 12.51 3.04
CA SER A 86 -11.03 11.31 3.89
C SER A 86 -9.63 10.82 4.31
N SER A 87 -8.57 11.29 3.65
CA SER A 87 -7.17 10.94 3.98
C SER A 87 -6.51 11.94 4.93
N ASP A 88 -7.19 12.99 5.36
CA ASP A 88 -6.67 14.07 6.20
C ASP A 88 -5.97 13.55 7.47
N TYR A 89 -6.61 12.63 8.18
CA TYR A 89 -6.06 12.02 9.39
C TYR A 89 -4.73 11.28 9.20
N ARG A 90 -4.42 10.90 7.96
CA ARG A 90 -3.15 10.24 7.60
C ARG A 90 -2.07 11.22 7.21
N VAL A 91 -2.43 12.25 6.46
CA VAL A 91 -1.43 13.15 5.85
C VAL A 91 -1.07 14.34 6.72
N THR A 92 -1.97 14.80 7.59
CA THR A 92 -1.70 15.91 8.52
C THR A 92 -0.58 15.58 9.52
N PRO A 93 -0.52 14.42 10.18
CA PRO A 93 0.62 14.06 11.02
C PRO A 93 1.94 13.98 10.25
N MET A 94 1.92 13.49 9.01
CA MET A 94 3.10 13.46 8.15
C MET A 94 3.60 14.88 7.82
N GLN A 95 2.69 15.81 7.50
CA GLN A 95 3.02 17.22 7.27
C GLN A 95 3.73 17.84 8.47
N GLN A 96 3.24 17.58 9.69
CA GLN A 96 3.84 18.08 10.91
C GLN A 96 5.28 17.57 11.09
N ILE A 97 5.51 16.27 10.92
CA ILE A 97 6.85 15.69 10.99
C ILE A 97 7.76 16.32 9.94
N LEU A 98 7.34 16.40 8.68
CA LEU A 98 8.16 16.99 7.62
C LEU A 98 8.52 18.46 7.92
N ARG A 99 7.59 19.22 8.49
CA ARG A 99 7.83 20.61 8.88
C ARG A 99 8.93 20.76 9.96
N GLU A 100 8.98 19.85 10.94
CA GLU A 100 10.04 19.84 11.96
C GLU A 100 11.44 19.73 11.32
N TYR A 101 11.53 18.98 10.22
CA TYR A 101 12.76 18.82 9.45
C TYR A 101 12.95 19.86 8.34
N GLY A 102 12.09 20.87 8.29
CA GLY A 102 12.21 22.01 7.36
C GLY A 102 11.69 21.73 5.96
N ILE A 103 10.79 20.76 5.80
CA ILE A 103 10.17 20.43 4.52
C ILE A 103 8.76 20.99 4.48
N ASP A 104 8.48 21.81 3.46
CA ASP A 104 7.18 22.44 3.24
C ASP A 104 6.27 21.53 2.41
N MET A 105 5.51 20.66 3.08
CA MET A 105 4.49 19.85 2.45
C MET A 105 3.15 20.57 2.50
N GLN A 106 2.63 20.98 1.35
CA GLN A 106 1.29 21.55 1.19
C GLN A 106 0.27 20.43 0.97
N ILE A 107 -0.87 20.47 1.67
CA ILE A 107 -1.96 19.50 1.46
C ILE A 107 -3.06 20.19 0.66
N LYS A 108 -3.43 19.61 -0.47
CA LYS A 108 -4.55 20.06 -1.30
C LYS A 108 -5.60 18.97 -1.40
N PHE A 109 -6.81 19.29 -0.96
CA PHE A 109 -7.94 18.36 -1.06
C PHE A 109 -8.61 18.47 -2.41
N ILE A 110 -8.67 17.34 -3.13
CA ILE A 110 -9.33 17.20 -4.42
C ILE A 110 -10.23 15.96 -4.43
N ASP A 111 -11.13 15.88 -5.39
CA ASP A 111 -11.98 14.71 -5.58
C ASP A 111 -11.18 13.52 -6.15
N ARG A 112 -11.74 12.31 -5.97
CA ARG A 112 -11.07 11.05 -6.36
C ARG A 112 -10.80 10.96 -7.84
N THR A 113 -11.71 11.43 -8.69
CA THR A 113 -11.61 11.34 -10.15
C THR A 113 -10.50 12.24 -10.67
N THR A 114 -10.46 13.48 -10.21
CA THR A 114 -9.40 14.45 -10.55
C THR A 114 -8.03 13.94 -10.08
N ARG A 115 -7.95 13.43 -8.85
CA ARG A 115 -6.70 12.85 -8.34
C ARG A 115 -6.22 11.69 -9.20
N TRP A 116 -7.11 10.76 -9.54
CA TRP A 116 -6.78 9.62 -10.40
C TRP A 116 -6.29 10.06 -11.77
N LYS A 117 -6.94 11.07 -12.37
CA LYS A 117 -6.50 11.65 -13.64
C LYS A 117 -5.09 12.23 -13.53
N ASN A 118 -4.81 13.02 -12.48
CA ASN A 118 -3.49 13.59 -12.25
C ASN A 118 -2.42 12.51 -12.11
N LEU A 119 -2.72 11.42 -11.43
CA LEU A 119 -1.82 10.25 -11.31
C LEU A 119 -1.54 9.62 -12.66
N MET A 120 -2.57 9.34 -13.45
CA MET A 120 -2.45 8.72 -14.78
C MET A 120 -1.72 9.63 -15.78
N ASP A 121 -1.92 10.93 -15.67
CA ASP A 121 -1.22 11.96 -16.47
C ASP A 121 0.20 12.25 -15.94
N ARG A 122 0.59 11.65 -14.78
CA ARG A 122 1.86 11.94 -14.08
C ARG A 122 2.04 13.40 -13.70
N ASN A 123 0.95 14.07 -13.42
CA ASN A 123 0.92 15.46 -12.97
C ASN A 123 0.90 15.52 -11.42
N PHE A 124 1.96 15.03 -10.81
CA PHE A 124 2.15 15.05 -9.36
C PHE A 124 3.65 15.08 -9.00
N THR A 125 3.98 15.57 -7.82
CA THR A 125 5.35 15.52 -7.27
C THR A 125 5.52 14.31 -6.34
N ILE A 126 4.55 14.11 -5.48
CA ILE A 126 4.44 12.97 -4.55
C ILE A 126 2.98 12.57 -4.44
N ASP A 127 2.72 11.31 -4.22
CA ASP A 127 1.36 10.82 -3.96
C ASP A 127 1.34 9.74 -2.88
N PHE A 128 0.18 9.51 -2.29
CA PHE A 128 -0.10 8.48 -1.30
C PHE A 128 -1.12 7.50 -1.87
N MET A 129 -0.68 6.28 -2.20
CA MET A 129 -1.49 5.28 -2.87
C MET A 129 -1.52 3.96 -2.10
N ALA A 130 -2.62 3.24 -2.21
CA ALA A 130 -2.74 1.85 -1.77
C ALA A 130 -2.84 0.93 -2.98
N TRP A 131 -2.14 -0.19 -2.92
CA TRP A 131 -2.20 -1.26 -3.91
C TRP A 131 -2.83 -2.50 -3.31
N GLY A 132 -3.60 -3.22 -4.12
CA GLY A 132 -4.06 -4.58 -3.79
C GLY A 132 -3.03 -5.61 -4.22
N GLY A 133 -2.97 -6.73 -3.49
CA GLY A 133 -2.15 -7.87 -3.88
C GLY A 133 -2.83 -8.73 -4.95
N LEU A 134 -2.04 -9.55 -5.61
CA LEU A 134 -2.47 -10.62 -6.52
C LEU A 134 -1.96 -11.95 -5.99
N VAL A 135 -2.70 -13.03 -6.23
CA VAL A 135 -2.26 -14.39 -5.89
C VAL A 135 -0.95 -14.70 -6.63
N TYR A 136 -0.91 -14.40 -7.92
CA TYR A 136 0.29 -14.47 -8.74
C TYR A 136 0.72 -13.08 -9.15
N PRO A 137 1.96 -12.67 -8.84
CA PRO A 137 2.48 -11.36 -9.25
C PRO A 137 2.44 -11.16 -10.76
N ASN A 138 2.12 -9.93 -11.16
CA ASN A 138 2.28 -9.47 -12.54
C ASN A 138 3.11 -8.18 -12.54
N PRO A 139 4.44 -8.29 -12.41
CA PRO A 139 5.33 -7.13 -12.28
C PRO A 139 5.44 -6.32 -13.58
N GLU A 140 5.26 -6.91 -14.76
CA GLU A 140 5.45 -6.24 -16.05
C GLU A 140 4.61 -4.98 -16.16
N THR A 141 3.34 -5.03 -15.75
CA THR A 141 2.40 -3.92 -15.91
C THR A 141 2.79 -2.64 -15.16
N SER A 142 3.58 -2.79 -14.08
CA SER A 142 3.96 -1.68 -13.19
C SER A 142 5.46 -1.38 -13.14
N LEU A 143 6.32 -2.29 -13.63
CA LEU A 143 7.76 -2.16 -13.46
C LEU A 143 8.56 -2.12 -14.78
N LYS A 144 7.95 -2.44 -15.92
CA LYS A 144 8.64 -2.42 -17.22
C LYS A 144 9.09 -1.00 -17.56
N SER A 145 10.38 -0.82 -17.84
CA SER A 145 10.99 0.49 -18.10
C SER A 145 10.39 1.22 -19.30
N SER A 146 9.95 0.49 -20.33
CA SER A 146 9.31 1.09 -21.51
C SER A 146 7.99 1.80 -21.21
N LEU A 147 7.34 1.48 -20.07
CA LEU A 147 6.13 2.13 -19.59
C LEU A 147 6.43 3.41 -18.79
N ALA A 148 7.67 3.58 -18.35
CA ALA A 148 8.07 4.64 -17.44
C ALA A 148 7.81 6.06 -17.96
N ASP A 149 7.93 6.30 -19.25
CA ASP A 149 7.71 7.60 -19.87
C ASP A 149 6.31 7.73 -20.53
N GLN A 150 5.47 6.70 -20.41
CA GLN A 150 4.13 6.69 -20.98
C GLN A 150 3.09 7.02 -19.91
N LYS A 151 2.04 7.74 -20.27
CA LYS A 151 0.89 8.03 -19.43
C LYS A 151 -0.11 6.87 -19.44
N ASN A 152 -1.06 6.88 -18.52
CA ASN A 152 -2.17 5.92 -18.46
C ASN A 152 -1.73 4.44 -18.35
N ASN A 153 -0.77 4.17 -17.49
CA ASN A 153 -0.32 2.81 -17.17
C ASN A 153 0.02 2.67 -15.67
N ASN A 154 0.29 1.45 -15.22
CA ASN A 154 0.54 1.18 -13.81
C ASN A 154 1.96 1.50 -13.33
N ASN A 155 2.91 1.77 -14.23
CA ASN A 155 4.23 2.28 -13.83
C ASN A 155 4.14 3.79 -13.52
N ILE A 156 3.32 4.15 -12.55
CA ILE A 156 2.91 5.53 -12.24
C ILE A 156 4.10 6.41 -11.83
N TYR A 157 5.03 5.86 -11.07
CA TYR A 157 6.19 6.59 -10.56
C TYR A 157 7.41 6.60 -11.49
N GLY A 158 7.26 6.06 -12.70
CA GLY A 158 8.32 6.12 -13.73
C GLY A 158 9.54 5.27 -13.38
N PHE A 159 9.34 4.09 -12.78
CA PHE A 159 10.41 3.16 -12.45
C PHE A 159 11.11 2.67 -13.70
N LYS A 160 12.46 2.60 -13.64
CA LYS A 160 13.30 2.02 -14.68
C LYS A 160 14.41 1.20 -14.05
N SER A 161 14.65 0.01 -14.60
CA SER A 161 15.77 -0.85 -14.23
C SER A 161 16.03 -1.87 -15.32
N ASP A 162 17.21 -1.84 -15.89
CA ASP A 162 17.63 -2.80 -16.93
C ASP A 162 17.56 -4.24 -16.38
N ARG A 163 17.97 -4.43 -15.12
CA ARG A 163 17.92 -5.75 -14.51
C ARG A 163 16.49 -6.27 -14.33
N VAL A 164 15.55 -5.41 -13.95
CA VAL A 164 14.13 -5.82 -13.87
C VAL A 164 13.60 -6.15 -15.27
N ASP A 165 13.93 -5.35 -16.29
CA ASP A 165 13.52 -5.63 -17.67
C ASP A 165 14.07 -6.98 -18.22
N GLU A 166 15.24 -7.42 -17.74
CA GLU A 166 15.79 -8.76 -18.03
C GLU A 166 15.00 -9.87 -17.30
N LEU A 167 14.56 -9.61 -16.07
CA LEU A 167 13.87 -10.61 -15.24
C LEU A 167 12.41 -10.82 -15.65
N LEU A 168 11.73 -9.79 -16.15
CA LEU A 168 10.32 -9.88 -16.54
C LEU A 168 10.03 -11.01 -17.53
N PRO A 169 10.71 -11.11 -18.69
CA PRO A 169 10.47 -12.21 -19.64
C PRO A 169 10.89 -13.58 -19.10
N LEU A 170 11.86 -13.64 -18.20
CA LEU A 170 12.25 -14.90 -17.56
C LEU A 170 11.14 -15.39 -16.62
N TYR A 171 10.49 -14.49 -15.89
CA TYR A 171 9.34 -14.81 -15.05
C TYR A 171 8.16 -15.34 -15.86
N ASP A 172 7.91 -14.77 -17.04
CA ASP A 172 6.76 -15.15 -17.88
C ASP A 172 6.88 -16.55 -18.46
N ILE A 173 8.11 -17.01 -18.78
CA ILE A 173 8.36 -18.33 -19.37
C ILE A 173 8.76 -19.40 -18.35
N GLU A 174 9.01 -19.04 -17.10
CA GLU A 174 9.38 -20.00 -16.05
C GLU A 174 8.13 -20.72 -15.52
N PHE A 175 8.14 -22.04 -15.52
CA PHE A 175 7.05 -22.90 -15.01
C PHE A 175 7.37 -23.53 -13.66
N ASP A 176 8.65 -23.54 -13.25
CA ASP A 176 9.04 -23.98 -11.92
C ASP A 176 8.62 -22.93 -10.90
N HIS A 177 7.76 -23.33 -9.98
CA HIS A 177 7.21 -22.40 -8.99
C HIS A 177 8.27 -21.74 -8.12
N GLN A 178 9.25 -22.52 -7.64
CA GLN A 178 10.30 -22.00 -6.76
C GLN A 178 11.17 -20.97 -7.49
N LYS A 179 11.51 -21.22 -8.75
CA LYS A 179 12.27 -20.27 -9.55
C LYS A 179 11.49 -18.99 -9.84
N ARG A 180 10.17 -19.09 -10.04
CA ARG A 180 9.31 -17.90 -10.15
C ARG A 180 9.36 -17.06 -8.88
N VAL A 181 9.30 -17.70 -7.71
CA VAL A 181 9.42 -17.02 -6.42
C VAL A 181 10.78 -16.30 -6.31
N GLU A 182 11.87 -16.96 -6.70
CA GLU A 182 13.22 -16.38 -6.66
C GLU A 182 13.34 -15.16 -7.58
N ILE A 183 12.82 -15.22 -8.80
CA ILE A 183 12.81 -14.08 -9.73
C ILE A 183 12.04 -12.90 -9.14
N ILE A 184 10.86 -13.12 -8.59
CA ILE A 184 10.07 -12.05 -7.98
C ILE A 184 10.77 -11.46 -6.75
N ARG A 185 11.42 -12.27 -5.94
CA ARG A 185 12.21 -11.79 -4.79
C ARG A 185 13.38 -10.91 -5.20
N GLU A 186 14.04 -11.23 -6.30
CA GLU A 186 15.08 -10.36 -6.85
C GLU A 186 14.49 -9.02 -7.34
N ILE A 187 13.37 -9.06 -8.08
CA ILE A 187 12.65 -7.85 -8.51
C ILE A 187 12.24 -7.02 -7.30
N ASP A 188 11.68 -7.64 -6.27
CA ASP A 188 11.25 -6.97 -5.04
C ASP A 188 12.40 -6.22 -4.36
N SER A 189 13.57 -6.85 -4.23
CA SER A 189 14.77 -6.21 -3.66
C SER A 189 15.17 -4.96 -4.45
N ILE A 190 15.25 -5.06 -5.76
CA ILE A 190 15.64 -3.94 -6.63
C ILE A 190 14.67 -2.77 -6.49
N VAL A 191 13.37 -3.04 -6.47
CA VAL A 191 12.35 -2.00 -6.35
C VAL A 191 12.37 -1.36 -4.96
N VAL A 192 12.49 -2.15 -3.90
CA VAL A 192 12.59 -1.65 -2.53
C VAL A 192 13.83 -0.78 -2.35
N GLU A 193 14.97 -1.19 -2.88
CA GLU A 193 16.21 -0.42 -2.82
C GLU A 193 16.14 0.89 -3.61
N SER A 194 15.42 0.93 -4.71
CA SER A 194 15.30 2.14 -5.56
C SER A 194 14.67 3.34 -4.86
N ARG A 195 13.87 3.11 -3.82
CA ARG A 195 13.12 4.15 -3.07
C ARG A 195 12.24 5.03 -3.97
N TYR A 196 11.77 4.52 -5.09
CA TYR A 196 10.70 5.19 -5.86
C TYR A 196 9.40 5.24 -5.04
N SER A 197 9.15 4.21 -4.24
CA SER A 197 8.07 4.17 -3.27
C SER A 197 8.63 3.96 -1.87
N ALA A 198 8.21 4.77 -0.91
CA ALA A 198 8.39 4.49 0.49
C ALA A 198 7.26 3.56 0.94
N LEU A 199 7.60 2.29 1.17
CA LEU A 199 6.61 1.31 1.61
C LEU A 199 6.05 1.67 2.99
N GLY A 200 4.74 1.66 3.08
CA GLY A 200 4.02 2.09 4.27
C GLY A 200 3.61 0.91 5.15
N LEU A 201 2.30 0.74 5.23
CA LEU A 201 1.63 -0.20 6.10
C LEU A 201 0.67 -1.05 5.29
N SER A 202 0.67 -2.35 5.52
CA SER A 202 -0.37 -3.25 5.03
C SER A 202 -1.42 -3.45 6.12
N ARG A 203 -2.66 -3.37 5.76
CA ARG A 203 -3.72 -3.96 6.55
C ARG A 203 -3.86 -5.40 6.08
N GLU A 204 -3.50 -6.35 6.94
CA GLU A 204 -3.98 -7.72 6.77
C GLU A 204 -5.42 -7.73 7.31
N PRO A 205 -6.44 -7.67 6.47
CA PRO A 205 -7.77 -7.68 6.97
C PRO A 205 -8.15 -9.11 7.33
N PRO A 206 -8.73 -9.35 8.50
CA PRO A 206 -9.90 -10.16 8.43
C PRO A 206 -10.97 -9.30 7.72
N ILE A 207 -11.47 -9.74 6.58
CA ILE A 207 -12.71 -9.20 6.03
C ILE A 207 -13.78 -9.54 7.06
N ARG A 208 -14.24 -8.53 7.79
CA ARG A 208 -15.30 -8.72 8.80
C ARG A 208 -16.63 -8.55 8.12
N LEU A 209 -17.42 -9.62 8.12
CA LEU A 209 -18.76 -9.63 7.56
C LEU A 209 -19.77 -9.71 8.70
N LEU A 210 -20.76 -8.84 8.65
CA LEU A 210 -21.94 -8.89 9.52
C LEU A 210 -23.16 -9.10 8.64
N PHE A 211 -23.87 -10.19 8.86
CA PHE A 211 -25.04 -10.54 8.07
C PHE A 211 -26.07 -11.30 8.90
N TRP A 212 -27.31 -11.27 8.43
CA TRP A 212 -28.37 -12.08 9.01
C TRP A 212 -28.15 -13.56 8.67
N ASN A 213 -28.23 -14.45 9.65
CA ASN A 213 -27.99 -15.89 9.46
C ASN A 213 -29.16 -16.55 8.70
N LYS A 214 -29.27 -16.24 7.42
CA LYS A 214 -30.22 -16.81 6.45
C LYS A 214 -29.54 -17.20 5.14
N PHE A 215 -28.23 -17.31 5.14
CA PHE A 215 -27.45 -17.66 3.97
C PHE A 215 -26.59 -18.89 4.24
N GLY A 216 -26.52 -19.75 3.23
CA GLY A 216 -25.51 -20.79 3.12
C GLY A 216 -24.35 -20.26 2.27
N TYR A 217 -23.17 -20.80 2.49
CA TYR A 217 -21.94 -20.43 1.78
C TYR A 217 -20.96 -21.61 1.80
N PRO A 218 -20.02 -21.69 0.83
CA PRO A 218 -18.99 -22.72 0.80
C PRO A 218 -17.92 -22.49 1.86
N ASP A 219 -17.19 -23.53 2.23
CA ASP A 219 -16.07 -23.48 3.16
C ASP A 219 -14.92 -22.60 2.64
N TYR A 220 -14.76 -22.50 1.32
CA TYR A 220 -13.74 -21.71 0.63
C TYR A 220 -14.41 -20.58 -0.14
N MET A 221 -14.37 -19.36 0.42
CA MET A 221 -15.12 -18.25 -0.15
C MET A 221 -14.27 -17.19 -0.82
N LEU A 222 -13.12 -16.86 -0.25
CA LEU A 222 -12.34 -15.70 -0.64
C LEU A 222 -10.86 -16.05 -0.60
N SER A 223 -10.11 -15.61 -1.60
CA SER A 223 -8.67 -15.65 -1.52
C SER A 223 -8.15 -14.52 -0.63
N LYS A 224 -6.99 -14.73 -0.01
CA LYS A 224 -6.31 -13.70 0.79
C LYS A 224 -6.07 -12.41 -0.01
N TYR A 225 -5.84 -12.50 -1.29
CA TYR A 225 -5.35 -11.40 -2.13
C TYR A 225 -6.33 -10.90 -3.19
N GLY A 226 -7.40 -11.59 -3.47
CA GLY A 226 -8.24 -11.29 -4.64
C GLY A 226 -9.74 -11.19 -4.36
N GLY A 227 -10.17 -11.42 -3.12
CA GLY A 227 -11.58 -11.38 -2.78
C GLY A 227 -12.10 -9.96 -2.68
N ARG A 228 -13.04 -9.60 -3.54
CA ARG A 228 -13.88 -8.42 -3.33
C ARG A 228 -15.06 -8.80 -2.47
N MET A 229 -15.60 -7.84 -1.71
CA MET A 229 -16.79 -8.10 -0.91
C MET A 229 -17.98 -8.52 -1.79
N GLU A 230 -18.01 -8.06 -3.04
CA GLU A 230 -19.01 -8.44 -4.04
C GLU A 230 -18.91 -9.92 -4.45
N ASP A 231 -17.73 -10.53 -4.37
CA ASP A 231 -17.52 -11.95 -4.73
C ASP A 231 -18.32 -12.89 -3.80
N ILE A 232 -18.61 -12.46 -2.58
CA ILE A 232 -19.46 -13.15 -1.63
C ILE A 232 -20.83 -13.39 -2.24
N LEU A 233 -21.40 -12.40 -2.92
CA LEU A 233 -22.71 -12.47 -3.52
C LEU A 233 -22.83 -13.54 -4.61
N TYR A 234 -21.72 -13.91 -5.23
CA TYR A 234 -21.68 -14.95 -6.27
C TYR A 234 -21.59 -16.37 -5.71
N HIS A 235 -21.19 -16.53 -4.45
CA HIS A 235 -20.96 -17.83 -3.84
C HIS A 235 -21.98 -18.18 -2.77
N TRP A 236 -22.77 -17.23 -2.30
CA TRP A 236 -23.76 -17.43 -1.26
C TRP A 236 -25.12 -17.78 -1.86
N TRP A 237 -25.88 -18.59 -1.13
CA TRP A 237 -27.27 -18.93 -1.47
C TRP A 237 -28.17 -18.65 -0.30
N PHE A 238 -29.45 -18.43 -0.59
CA PHE A 238 -30.48 -18.33 0.44
C PHE A 238 -30.74 -19.72 1.02
N ASP A 239 -30.70 -19.83 2.34
CA ASP A 239 -30.94 -21.06 3.08
C ASP A 239 -32.27 -20.96 3.79
N ASP A 240 -33.30 -21.68 3.29
CA ASP A 240 -34.65 -21.61 3.79
C ASP A 240 -34.76 -22.07 5.24
N GLU A 241 -34.00 -23.08 5.67
CA GLU A 241 -34.05 -23.57 7.05
C GLU A 241 -33.47 -22.54 8.02
N LYS A 242 -32.37 -21.92 7.67
CA LYS A 242 -31.78 -20.82 8.46
C LYS A 242 -32.70 -19.61 8.50
N ALA A 243 -33.35 -19.28 7.40
CA ALA A 243 -34.27 -18.15 7.30
C ALA A 243 -35.53 -18.35 8.19
N ILE A 244 -36.08 -19.57 8.24
CA ILE A 244 -37.19 -19.92 9.12
C ILE A 244 -36.77 -19.79 10.58
N LYS A 245 -35.65 -20.38 10.97
CA LYS A 245 -35.11 -20.28 12.35
C LYS A 245 -34.86 -18.84 12.76
N LEU A 246 -34.34 -18.03 11.87
CA LEU A 246 -34.13 -16.59 12.14
C LEU A 246 -35.45 -15.87 12.34
N LYS A 247 -36.46 -16.13 11.51
CA LYS A 247 -37.78 -15.53 11.62
C LYS A 247 -38.47 -15.92 12.94
N ASP A 248 -38.44 -17.21 13.27
CA ASP A 248 -39.04 -17.70 14.51
C ASP A 248 -38.40 -17.08 15.76
N ALA A 249 -37.06 -16.91 15.71
CA ALA A 249 -36.32 -16.23 16.77
C ALA A 249 -36.71 -14.73 16.89
N MET A 250 -36.88 -14.04 15.75
CA MET A 250 -37.32 -12.65 15.73
C MET A 250 -38.76 -12.51 16.27
N ASP A 251 -39.66 -13.38 15.83
CA ASP A 251 -41.09 -13.35 16.24
C ASP A 251 -41.24 -13.68 17.73
N SER A 252 -40.42 -14.57 18.28
CA SER A 252 -40.44 -14.94 19.72
C SER A 252 -39.51 -14.09 20.59
N ASN A 253 -38.79 -13.12 20.02
CA ASN A 253 -37.75 -12.34 20.69
C ASN A 253 -36.71 -13.21 21.41
N SER A 254 -36.38 -14.37 20.82
CA SER A 254 -35.38 -15.28 21.33
C SER A 254 -34.01 -15.01 20.68
N LYS A 255 -32.91 -15.44 21.32
CA LYS A 255 -31.57 -15.31 20.81
C LYS A 255 -31.15 -16.58 20.07
N LEU A 256 -30.61 -16.42 18.88
CA LEU A 256 -29.84 -17.47 18.21
C LEU A 256 -28.39 -17.46 18.71
N ASN A 257 -27.76 -18.63 18.69
CA ASN A 257 -26.33 -18.71 18.94
C ASN A 257 -25.57 -17.94 17.87
N ILE A 258 -24.62 -17.13 18.31
CA ILE A 258 -23.65 -16.46 17.41
C ILE A 258 -22.56 -17.46 17.13
N GLU A 259 -22.43 -17.85 15.88
CA GLU A 259 -21.30 -18.63 15.40
C GLU A 259 -20.24 -17.66 14.89
N GLU A 260 -19.09 -17.59 15.57
CA GLU A 260 -17.93 -16.93 15.02
C GLU A 260 -17.27 -17.86 14.01
N MET A 261 -17.16 -17.39 12.76
CA MET A 261 -16.54 -18.13 11.70
C MET A 261 -15.22 -17.47 11.33
N ASN A 262 -14.15 -18.24 11.37
CA ASN A 262 -12.82 -17.82 10.95
C ASN A 262 -12.39 -18.68 9.76
N HIS A 263 -12.42 -18.10 8.57
CA HIS A 263 -11.92 -18.74 7.36
C HIS A 263 -10.44 -18.37 7.16
N THR A 264 -9.55 -19.33 7.38
CA THR A 264 -8.09 -19.15 7.29
C THR A 264 -7.44 -20.21 6.41
N PHE A 265 -8.21 -20.84 5.51
CA PHE A 265 -7.77 -21.96 4.68
C PHE A 265 -6.50 -21.67 3.86
N TRP A 266 -6.25 -20.41 3.51
CA TRP A 266 -5.03 -20.00 2.80
C TRP A 266 -3.75 -20.06 3.67
N LYS A 267 -3.85 -20.34 4.96
CA LYS A 267 -2.69 -20.53 5.84
C LYS A 267 -2.14 -21.95 5.76
N ASP A 268 -2.93 -22.85 5.21
CA ASP A 268 -2.65 -24.27 5.16
C ASP A 268 -2.23 -24.74 3.73
N ILE A 269 -2.12 -23.79 2.80
CA ILE A 269 -1.63 -23.95 1.44
C ILE A 269 -0.26 -23.27 1.32
#